data_d393550133cde51cccc5c1f12135edc8
#
_entry.id   d393550133cde51cccc5c1f12135edc8
#
_cell.length_a   1.000
_cell.length_b   1.000
_cell.length_c   1.000
_cell.angle_alpha   90.00
_cell.angle_beta   90.00
_cell.angle_gamma   90.00
#
_symmetry.space_group_name_H-M   'P 1'
#
loop_
_entity.id
_entity.type
_entity.pdbx_description
1 polymer ?
#
loop_
_entity_poly.entity_id
_entity_poly.type
_entity_poly.pdbx_seq_one_letter_code
_entity_poly.pdbx_strand_id
1 'polypeptide(L)'
;MAIIYGISEATKKFLKKLPKKVKSLDDIDKVHKEMKEEFDSIEDKGFKNKFSRWQKKRQINKIKDNIYGVEHAGAKGEILALEKLSELSDDYHIFCGVNKDLGKYITYRRKRNLKSAQMDFVVVSKRGVVVIEVKNWSSLYYKNHYGLRPHEQVDRAGRVLWIALKSSWFSPKDPPITSVLLSIQGSIPSDANYGYVVVKNLNDINSYIQNKSEQFSEKEVKRLIDRVKGDVTK
;
A
#
# COMPACT_ATOMS: atom_id res chain seq x y z
N MET A 1 13.56 1.76 15.04
CA MET A 1 12.39 1.82 14.13
C MET A 1 12.90 1.92 12.71
N ALA A 2 12.24 1.26 11.79
CA ALA A 2 12.57 1.31 10.36
C ALA A 2 12.53 2.74 9.79
N ILE A 3 13.30 2.98 8.72
CA ILE A 3 13.31 4.26 8.02
C ILE A 3 12.22 4.25 6.93
N ILE A 4 11.26 5.15 7.02
CA ILE A 4 10.06 5.18 6.14
C ILE A 4 10.18 6.30 5.10
N TYR A 5 9.84 5.98 3.85
CA TYR A 5 9.82 6.91 2.71
C TYR A 5 8.45 6.90 2.04
N GLY A 6 7.88 8.08 1.80
CA GLY A 6 6.61 8.25 1.10
C GLY A 6 5.38 8.02 1.98
N ILE A 7 4.23 7.91 1.33
CA ILE A 7 2.92 7.79 1.95
C ILE A 7 2.16 6.64 1.28
N SER A 8 1.36 5.90 2.06
CA SER A 8 0.43 4.89 1.53
C SER A 8 -0.48 5.48 0.45
N GLU A 9 -0.50 4.84 -0.71
CA GLU A 9 -1.28 5.32 -1.87
C GLU A 9 -2.78 5.17 -1.63
N ALA A 10 -3.23 4.07 -1.00
CA ALA A 10 -4.64 3.88 -0.67
C ALA A 10 -5.11 4.91 0.34
N THR A 11 -4.31 5.21 1.37
CA THR A 11 -4.60 6.27 2.33
C THR A 11 -4.72 7.63 1.64
N LYS A 12 -3.79 7.96 0.75
CA LYS A 12 -3.81 9.22 0.00
C LYS A 12 -5.05 9.34 -0.91
N LYS A 13 -5.40 8.27 -1.63
CA LYS A 13 -6.59 8.21 -2.49
C LYS A 13 -7.88 8.34 -1.67
N PHE A 14 -7.95 7.64 -0.56
CA PHE A 14 -9.10 7.68 0.34
C PHE A 14 -9.31 9.08 0.93
N LEU A 15 -8.27 9.68 1.52
CA LEU A 15 -8.36 11.02 2.12
C LEU A 15 -8.77 12.10 1.12
N LYS A 16 -8.38 11.99 -0.16
CA LYS A 16 -8.83 12.91 -1.23
C LYS A 16 -10.35 12.92 -1.45
N LYS A 17 -11.05 11.83 -1.10
CA LYS A 17 -12.51 11.73 -1.23
C LYS A 17 -13.26 12.34 -0.06
N LEU A 18 -12.57 12.58 1.07
CA LEU A 18 -13.14 13.13 2.27
C LEU A 18 -13.09 14.67 2.28
N PRO A 19 -13.86 15.33 3.16
CA PRO A 19 -13.72 16.77 3.38
C PRO A 19 -12.29 17.16 3.77
N LYS A 20 -11.81 18.32 3.33
CA LYS A 20 -10.44 18.80 3.58
C LYS A 20 -10.04 18.91 5.08
N LYS A 21 -11.03 18.92 5.99
CA LYS A 21 -10.81 18.89 7.43
C LYS A 21 -10.26 17.54 7.93
N VAL A 22 -10.54 16.44 7.21
CA VAL A 22 -10.02 15.10 7.53
C VAL A 22 -8.62 14.97 6.94
N LYS A 23 -7.61 14.85 7.79
CA LYS A 23 -6.21 14.77 7.38
C LYS A 23 -5.60 13.39 7.59
N SER A 24 -6.19 12.59 8.49
CA SER A 24 -5.79 11.21 8.78
C SER A 24 -7.02 10.32 8.96
N LEU A 25 -6.84 9.00 9.02
CA LEU A 25 -7.95 8.10 9.33
C LEU A 25 -8.45 8.28 10.76
N ASP A 26 -7.57 8.60 11.69
CA ASP A 26 -7.90 8.81 13.11
C ASP A 26 -8.74 10.08 13.34
N ASP A 27 -8.64 11.04 12.41
CA ASP A 27 -9.44 12.27 12.49
C ASP A 27 -10.90 12.07 12.09
N ILE A 28 -11.24 10.96 11.41
CA ILE A 28 -12.54 10.79 10.76
C ILE A 28 -13.70 10.95 11.75
N ASP A 29 -13.67 10.19 12.83
CA ASP A 29 -14.77 10.19 13.82
C ASP A 29 -14.88 11.53 14.53
N LYS A 30 -13.76 12.14 14.89
CA LYS A 30 -13.71 13.45 15.51
C LYS A 30 -14.30 14.53 14.58
N VAL A 31 -13.80 14.60 13.34
CA VAL A 31 -14.25 15.57 12.33
C VAL A 31 -15.73 15.34 11.99
N HIS A 32 -16.16 14.09 11.88
CA HIS A 32 -17.56 13.77 11.61
C HIS A 32 -18.47 14.28 12.74
N LYS A 33 -18.07 14.07 14.00
CA LYS A 33 -18.81 14.58 15.17
C LYS A 33 -18.86 16.11 15.19
N GLU A 34 -17.71 16.78 15.04
CA GLU A 34 -17.65 18.25 14.99
C GLU A 34 -18.52 18.84 13.87
N MET A 35 -18.48 18.24 12.66
CA MET A 35 -19.31 18.70 11.55
C MET A 35 -20.80 18.50 11.79
N LYS A 36 -21.17 17.46 12.54
CA LYS A 36 -22.57 17.21 12.93
C LYS A 36 -23.05 18.24 13.95
N GLU A 37 -22.24 18.52 14.96
CA GLU A 37 -22.51 19.58 15.95
C GLU A 37 -22.63 20.96 15.29
N GLU A 38 -21.74 21.29 14.35
CA GLU A 38 -21.81 22.52 13.56
C GLU A 38 -23.06 22.57 12.66
N PHE A 39 -23.53 21.44 12.11
CA PHE A 39 -24.76 21.37 11.34
C PHE A 39 -26.00 21.62 12.20
N ASP A 40 -26.03 21.03 13.38
CA ASP A 40 -27.16 21.15 14.31
C ASP A 40 -27.26 22.56 14.91
N SER A 41 -26.13 23.30 15.01
CA SER A 41 -26.10 24.69 15.49
C SER A 41 -26.60 25.72 14.48
N ILE A 42 -26.76 25.38 13.21
CA ILE A 42 -27.24 26.32 12.18
C ILE A 42 -28.77 26.38 12.21
N GLU A 43 -29.34 27.53 12.52
CA GLU A 43 -30.78 27.75 12.43
C GLU A 43 -31.32 27.53 11.02
N ASP A 44 -32.50 26.91 10.90
CA ASP A 44 -33.13 26.62 9.60
C ASP A 44 -33.97 27.78 9.07
N LYS A 45 -33.51 29.02 9.29
CA LYS A 45 -34.17 30.26 8.83
C LYS A 45 -33.28 31.02 7.88
N GLY A 46 -33.88 31.44 6.76
CA GLY A 46 -33.18 32.24 5.75
C GLY A 46 -32.40 31.41 4.71
N PHE A 47 -32.25 32.00 3.51
CA PHE A 47 -31.63 31.33 2.37
C PHE A 47 -30.14 30.96 2.62
N LYS A 48 -29.37 31.84 3.25
CA LYS A 48 -27.96 31.60 3.58
C LYS A 48 -27.78 30.41 4.51
N ASN A 49 -28.62 30.27 5.55
CA ASN A 49 -28.57 29.18 6.49
C ASN A 49 -28.98 27.85 5.85
N LYS A 50 -30.03 27.84 5.01
CA LYS A 50 -30.43 26.66 4.25
C LYS A 50 -29.33 26.16 3.32
N PHE A 51 -28.62 27.08 2.64
CA PHE A 51 -27.48 26.72 1.77
C PHE A 51 -26.30 26.19 2.58
N SER A 52 -25.97 26.81 3.71
CA SER A 52 -24.91 26.37 4.62
C SER A 52 -25.21 24.96 5.21
N ARG A 53 -26.47 24.73 5.65
CA ARG A 53 -26.91 23.41 6.10
C ARG A 53 -26.80 22.36 4.99
N TRP A 54 -27.21 22.69 3.77
CA TRP A 54 -27.10 21.79 2.63
C TRP A 54 -25.64 21.41 2.34
N GLN A 55 -24.71 22.39 2.31
CA GLN A 55 -23.28 22.12 2.12
C GLN A 55 -22.70 21.22 3.24
N LYS A 56 -23.00 21.50 4.50
CA LYS A 56 -22.54 20.68 5.63
C LYS A 56 -23.12 19.27 5.58
N LYS A 57 -24.42 19.13 5.31
CA LYS A 57 -25.06 17.81 5.13
C LYS A 57 -24.38 17.00 4.04
N ARG A 58 -24.03 17.63 2.91
CA ARG A 58 -23.30 16.98 1.82
C ARG A 58 -21.90 16.51 2.27
N GLN A 59 -21.19 17.27 3.09
CA GLN A 59 -19.88 16.89 3.60
C GLN A 59 -19.98 15.75 4.63
N ILE A 60 -20.96 15.80 5.53
CA ILE A 60 -21.26 14.73 6.51
C ILE A 60 -21.56 13.42 5.77
N ASN A 61 -22.43 13.48 4.76
CA ASN A 61 -22.77 12.30 3.96
C ASN A 61 -21.54 11.75 3.23
N LYS A 62 -20.66 12.60 2.70
CA LYS A 62 -19.39 12.14 2.11
C LYS A 62 -18.55 11.30 3.07
N ILE A 63 -18.47 11.69 4.34
CA ILE A 63 -17.76 10.88 5.34
C ILE A 63 -18.51 9.57 5.53
N LYS A 64 -19.80 9.62 5.80
CA LYS A 64 -20.63 8.43 6.07
C LYS A 64 -20.60 7.41 4.93
N ASP A 65 -20.70 7.87 3.68
CA ASP A 65 -20.74 7.00 2.50
C ASP A 65 -19.39 6.33 2.21
N ASN A 66 -18.28 6.91 2.69
CA ASN A 66 -16.93 6.38 2.43
C ASN A 66 -16.36 5.53 3.59
N ILE A 67 -16.81 5.70 4.84
CA ILE A 67 -16.26 5.00 6.02
C ILE A 67 -16.41 3.46 5.93
N TYR A 68 -17.42 2.96 5.25
CA TYR A 68 -17.69 1.52 5.14
C TYR A 68 -17.30 0.94 3.77
N GLY A 69 -16.65 1.73 2.93
CA GLY A 69 -16.28 1.32 1.57
C GLY A 69 -15.02 0.47 1.50
N VAL A 70 -14.84 -0.21 0.35
CA VAL A 70 -13.65 -1.03 0.04
C VAL A 70 -12.37 -0.22 0.12
N GLU A 71 -12.41 1.06 -0.23
CA GLU A 71 -11.25 1.95 -0.19
C GLU A 71 -10.80 2.30 1.24
N HIS A 72 -11.75 2.47 2.16
CA HIS A 72 -11.45 2.64 3.58
C HIS A 72 -10.80 1.38 4.15
N ALA A 73 -11.37 0.20 3.82
CA ALA A 73 -10.80 -1.07 4.23
C ALA A 73 -9.37 -1.26 3.69
N GLY A 74 -9.12 -0.87 2.42
CA GLY A 74 -7.79 -0.87 1.81
C GLY A 74 -6.81 0.06 2.55
N ALA A 75 -7.20 1.33 2.75
CA ALA A 75 -6.38 2.32 3.45
C ALA A 75 -6.04 1.88 4.90
N LYS A 76 -7.03 1.35 5.62
CA LYS A 76 -6.83 0.80 6.96
C LYS A 76 -5.86 -0.38 6.95
N GLY A 77 -5.97 -1.26 5.96
CA GLY A 77 -5.04 -2.40 5.80
C GLY A 77 -3.60 -1.96 5.58
N GLU A 78 -3.36 -0.97 4.71
CA GLU A 78 -2.01 -0.43 4.49
C GLU A 78 -1.45 0.28 5.73
N ILE A 79 -2.27 0.98 6.52
CA ILE A 79 -1.81 1.58 7.79
C ILE A 79 -1.38 0.51 8.77
N LEU A 80 -2.20 -0.51 9.01
CA LEU A 80 -1.84 -1.60 9.91
C LEU A 80 -0.56 -2.32 9.46
N ALA A 81 -0.39 -2.51 8.14
CA ALA A 81 0.82 -3.08 7.59
C ALA A 81 2.05 -2.17 7.83
N LEU A 82 1.91 -0.85 7.63
CA LEU A 82 2.98 0.10 7.87
C LEU A 82 3.37 0.19 9.34
N GLU A 83 2.40 0.23 10.25
CA GLU A 83 2.62 0.19 11.70
C GLU A 83 3.45 -1.05 12.07
N LYS A 84 3.02 -2.23 11.57
CA LYS A 84 3.75 -3.48 11.84
C LYS A 84 5.17 -3.47 11.27
N LEU A 85 5.35 -3.03 10.05
CA LEU A 85 6.67 -2.94 9.41
C LEU A 85 7.58 -1.92 10.12
N SER A 86 7.01 -0.84 10.68
CA SER A 86 7.77 0.19 11.40
C SER A 86 8.47 -0.31 12.67
N GLU A 87 8.02 -1.45 13.25
CA GLU A 87 8.66 -2.11 14.37
C GLU A 87 10.04 -2.71 14.01
N LEU A 88 10.37 -2.88 12.74
CA LEU A 88 11.70 -3.30 12.29
C LEU A 88 12.77 -2.29 12.71
N SER A 89 14.04 -2.72 12.78
CA SER A 89 15.16 -1.82 13.09
C SER A 89 15.43 -0.81 11.98
N ASP A 90 16.29 0.16 12.23
CA ASP A 90 16.75 1.19 11.28
C ASP A 90 17.59 0.64 10.11
N ASP A 91 17.99 -0.63 10.16
CA ASP A 91 18.59 -1.34 9.02
C ASP A 91 17.58 -1.61 7.88
N TYR A 92 16.29 -1.43 8.14
CA TYR A 92 15.23 -1.66 7.17
C TYR A 92 14.66 -0.34 6.65
N HIS A 93 14.62 -0.22 5.34
CA HIS A 93 14.12 0.94 4.61
C HIS A 93 12.81 0.58 3.94
N ILE A 94 11.71 1.23 4.35
CA ILE A 94 10.34 0.96 3.87
C ILE A 94 9.92 2.08 2.93
N PHE A 95 9.60 1.73 1.70
CA PHE A 95 9.10 2.65 0.68
C PHE A 95 7.62 2.40 0.46
N CYS A 96 6.79 3.43 0.69
CA CYS A 96 5.35 3.38 0.57
C CYS A 96 4.90 3.87 -0.81
N GLY A 97 3.96 3.17 -1.45
CA GLY A 97 3.34 3.59 -2.70
C GLY A 97 4.36 3.73 -3.84
N VAL A 98 5.16 2.69 -4.09
CA VAL A 98 6.18 2.71 -5.14
C VAL A 98 5.53 2.49 -6.50
N ASN A 99 5.72 3.43 -7.43
CA ASN A 99 5.24 3.34 -8.80
C ASN A 99 6.41 3.21 -9.77
N LYS A 100 6.53 2.07 -10.42
CA LYS A 100 7.61 1.80 -11.38
C LYS A 100 7.09 1.60 -12.79
N ASP A 101 7.57 2.41 -13.73
CA ASP A 101 7.36 2.25 -15.17
C ASP A 101 8.70 1.86 -15.84
N LEU A 102 8.67 0.83 -16.66
CA LEU A 102 9.83 0.35 -17.41
C LEU A 102 10.05 1.10 -18.75
N GLY A 103 9.17 2.03 -19.09
CA GLY A 103 9.18 2.76 -20.38
C GLY A 103 8.77 1.92 -21.59
N LYS A 104 8.76 0.59 -21.47
CA LYS A 104 8.43 -0.35 -22.54
C LYS A 104 7.66 -1.56 -22.02
N TYR A 105 6.87 -2.17 -22.91
CA TYR A 105 6.22 -3.44 -22.59
C TYR A 105 7.21 -4.60 -22.61
N ILE A 106 7.13 -5.44 -21.59
CA ILE A 106 7.88 -6.69 -21.48
C ILE A 106 6.95 -7.90 -21.54
N THR A 107 7.51 -9.05 -21.82
CA THR A 107 6.78 -10.33 -21.80
C THR A 107 6.65 -10.82 -20.36
N TYR A 108 5.40 -11.03 -19.94
CA TYR A 108 5.03 -11.67 -18.70
C TYR A 108 4.10 -12.84 -19.01
N ARG A 109 4.44 -14.05 -18.53
CA ARG A 109 3.67 -15.29 -18.79
C ARG A 109 3.24 -15.46 -20.25
N ARG A 110 4.22 -15.34 -21.18
CA ARG A 110 4.04 -15.45 -22.65
C ARG A 110 3.23 -14.32 -23.30
N LYS A 111 2.77 -13.33 -22.55
CA LYS A 111 2.05 -12.16 -23.11
C LYS A 111 2.88 -10.89 -22.92
N ARG A 112 2.98 -10.06 -23.97
CA ARG A 112 3.69 -8.76 -23.89
C ARG A 112 2.73 -7.70 -23.33
N ASN A 113 2.47 -7.75 -22.03
CA ASN A 113 1.42 -6.96 -21.37
C ASN A 113 1.84 -6.35 -20.02
N LEU A 114 3.13 -6.32 -19.71
CA LEU A 114 3.62 -5.75 -18.46
C LEU A 114 4.56 -4.60 -18.74
N LYS A 115 4.20 -3.38 -18.33
CA LYS A 115 5.00 -2.17 -18.53
C LYS A 115 5.32 -1.50 -17.19
N SER A 116 4.37 -1.47 -16.29
CA SER A 116 4.47 -0.79 -15.01
C SER A 116 3.80 -1.59 -13.90
N ALA A 117 4.15 -1.29 -12.67
CA ALA A 117 3.47 -1.79 -11.49
C ALA A 117 3.48 -0.75 -10.38
N GLN A 118 2.41 -0.76 -9.59
CA GLN A 118 2.32 -0.09 -8.31
C GLN A 118 2.53 -1.15 -7.23
N MET A 119 3.22 -0.78 -6.16
CA MET A 119 3.55 -1.63 -5.01
C MET A 119 3.14 -0.88 -3.75
N ASP A 120 2.43 -1.54 -2.85
CA ASP A 120 2.01 -0.91 -1.60
C ASP A 120 3.24 -0.60 -0.75
N PHE A 121 4.12 -1.60 -0.56
CA PHE A 121 5.41 -1.41 0.10
C PHE A 121 6.55 -2.14 -0.61
N VAL A 122 7.73 -1.51 -0.54
CA VAL A 122 9.01 -2.14 -0.86
C VAL A 122 9.92 -1.99 0.35
N VAL A 123 10.38 -3.12 0.90
CA VAL A 123 11.33 -3.13 2.01
C VAL A 123 12.71 -3.49 1.49
N VAL A 124 13.69 -2.65 1.76
CA VAL A 124 15.09 -2.84 1.37
C VAL A 124 15.95 -2.98 2.62
N SER A 125 16.78 -4.01 2.68
CA SER A 125 17.74 -4.26 3.75
C SER A 125 18.91 -5.11 3.25
N LYS A 126 19.89 -5.40 4.10
CA LYS A 126 20.96 -6.38 3.81
C LYS A 126 20.40 -7.77 3.46
N ARG A 127 19.17 -8.08 3.88
CA ARG A 127 18.51 -9.39 3.68
C ARG A 127 17.77 -9.52 2.35
N GLY A 128 17.82 -8.49 1.51
CA GLY A 128 17.18 -8.48 0.19
C GLY A 128 16.18 -7.35 0.01
N VAL A 129 15.42 -7.46 -1.07
CA VAL A 129 14.31 -6.57 -1.40
C VAL A 129 13.02 -7.36 -1.31
N VAL A 130 12.05 -6.88 -0.52
CA VAL A 130 10.74 -7.49 -0.35
C VAL A 130 9.68 -6.56 -0.90
N VAL A 131 8.95 -7.02 -1.93
CA VAL A 131 7.76 -6.33 -2.46
C VAL A 131 6.54 -6.87 -1.73
N ILE A 132 5.74 -5.99 -1.16
CA ILE A 132 4.57 -6.36 -0.37
C ILE A 132 3.32 -5.75 -1.01
N GLU A 133 2.36 -6.61 -1.28
CA GLU A 133 0.99 -6.26 -1.65
C GLU A 133 0.09 -6.56 -0.47
N VAL A 134 -0.67 -5.58 -0.01
CA VAL A 134 -1.54 -5.70 1.17
C VAL A 134 -2.97 -6.00 0.74
N LYS A 135 -3.58 -6.98 1.36
CA LYS A 135 -5.00 -7.30 1.18
C LYS A 135 -5.72 -7.38 2.52
N ASN A 136 -6.62 -6.43 2.74
CA ASN A 136 -7.48 -6.40 3.91
C ASN A 136 -8.84 -7.05 3.57
N TRP A 137 -8.78 -8.31 3.11
CA TRP A 137 -9.92 -9.08 2.61
C TRP A 137 -10.36 -10.14 3.60
N SER A 138 -11.66 -10.31 3.74
CA SER A 138 -12.21 -11.50 4.38
C SER A 138 -12.05 -12.72 3.46
N SER A 139 -12.02 -13.92 4.02
CA SER A 139 -11.95 -15.17 3.23
C SER A 139 -13.13 -15.30 2.27
N LEU A 140 -14.30 -14.77 2.62
CA LEU A 140 -15.48 -14.77 1.76
C LEU A 140 -15.30 -13.83 0.57
N TYR A 141 -14.74 -12.63 0.80
CA TYR A 141 -14.46 -11.67 -0.26
C TYR A 141 -13.43 -12.24 -1.26
N TYR A 142 -12.38 -12.88 -0.76
CA TYR A 142 -11.36 -13.52 -1.59
C TYR A 142 -11.95 -14.57 -2.54
N LYS A 143 -12.87 -15.42 -2.04
CA LYS A 143 -13.53 -16.47 -2.85
C LYS A 143 -14.41 -15.89 -3.97
N ASN A 144 -15.02 -14.75 -3.75
CA ASN A 144 -15.99 -14.12 -4.65
C ASN A 144 -15.40 -13.00 -5.51
N HIS A 145 -14.09 -12.76 -5.45
CA HIS A 145 -13.44 -11.70 -6.19
C HIS A 145 -13.17 -12.08 -7.65
N TYR A 146 -13.67 -11.30 -8.60
CA TYR A 146 -13.55 -11.54 -10.06
C TYR A 146 -12.47 -10.69 -10.73
N GLY A 147 -11.66 -9.94 -10.00
CA GLY A 147 -10.60 -9.09 -10.55
C GLY A 147 -9.27 -9.81 -10.78
N LEU A 148 -8.22 -9.03 -11.00
CA LEU A 148 -6.85 -9.54 -11.03
C LEU A 148 -6.54 -10.25 -9.70
N ARG A 149 -6.06 -11.50 -9.80
CA ARG A 149 -5.72 -12.29 -8.60
C ARG A 149 -4.63 -11.57 -7.80
N PRO A 150 -4.73 -11.48 -6.47
CA PRO A 150 -3.75 -10.77 -5.66
C PRO A 150 -2.34 -11.38 -5.80
N HIS A 151 -2.22 -12.69 -5.99
CA HIS A 151 -0.95 -13.35 -6.28
C HIS A 151 -0.34 -12.88 -7.60
N GLU A 152 -1.14 -12.75 -8.66
CA GLU A 152 -0.68 -12.21 -9.93
C GLU A 152 -0.25 -10.75 -9.79
N GLN A 153 -0.96 -9.96 -9.01
CA GLN A 153 -0.65 -8.55 -8.80
C GLN A 153 0.75 -8.39 -8.21
N VAL A 154 1.06 -9.09 -7.11
CA VAL A 154 2.37 -8.99 -6.47
C VAL A 154 3.48 -9.67 -7.27
N ASP A 155 3.20 -10.75 -8.00
CA ASP A 155 4.17 -11.39 -8.91
C ASP A 155 4.57 -10.45 -10.05
N ARG A 156 3.60 -9.76 -10.65
CA ARG A 156 3.84 -8.72 -11.67
C ARG A 156 4.67 -7.57 -11.11
N ALA A 157 4.35 -7.11 -9.91
CA ALA A 157 5.07 -6.04 -9.21
C ALA A 157 6.53 -6.43 -8.94
N GLY A 158 6.75 -7.62 -8.39
CA GLY A 158 8.10 -8.17 -8.20
C GLY A 158 8.89 -8.28 -9.48
N ARG A 159 8.26 -8.71 -10.59
CA ARG A 159 8.90 -8.80 -11.90
C ARG A 159 9.32 -7.43 -12.46
N VAL A 160 8.45 -6.41 -12.33
CA VAL A 160 8.76 -5.04 -12.76
C VAL A 160 9.92 -4.49 -11.95
N LEU A 161 9.90 -4.63 -10.62
CA LEU A 161 10.97 -4.13 -9.76
C LEU A 161 12.30 -4.87 -10.05
N TRP A 162 12.26 -6.19 -10.22
CA TRP A 162 13.45 -6.98 -10.56
C TRP A 162 14.12 -6.47 -11.84
N ILE A 163 13.36 -6.24 -12.91
CA ILE A 163 13.89 -5.72 -14.18
C ILE A 163 14.46 -4.32 -13.98
N ALA A 164 13.77 -3.47 -13.24
CA ALA A 164 14.23 -2.11 -12.97
C ALA A 164 15.55 -2.09 -12.19
N LEU A 165 15.72 -2.98 -11.23
CA LEU A 165 16.93 -3.05 -10.41
C LEU A 165 18.07 -3.79 -11.10
N LYS A 166 17.76 -4.82 -11.93
CA LYS A 166 18.75 -5.58 -12.71
C LYS A 166 19.42 -4.74 -13.82
N SER A 167 18.74 -3.77 -14.40
CA SER A 167 19.23 -2.98 -15.54
C SER A 167 20.46 -2.11 -15.24
N SER A 168 21.09 -2.28 -14.08
CA SER A 168 22.28 -1.55 -13.65
C SER A 168 23.56 -2.27 -14.03
N TRP A 169 24.39 -1.59 -14.80
CA TRP A 169 25.76 -1.99 -15.18
C TRP A 169 26.68 -2.30 -13.98
N PHE A 170 26.27 -2.02 -12.75
CA PHE A 170 27.10 -2.05 -11.56
C PHE A 170 26.77 -3.16 -10.56
N SER A 171 25.80 -4.02 -10.84
CA SER A 171 25.52 -5.17 -9.96
C SER A 171 25.70 -6.47 -10.74
N PRO A 172 26.76 -7.24 -10.47
CA PRO A 172 26.99 -8.52 -11.13
C PRO A 172 26.00 -9.62 -10.70
N LYS A 173 25.24 -9.37 -9.64
CA LYS A 173 24.22 -10.31 -9.11
C LYS A 173 22.82 -9.81 -9.39
N ASP A 174 21.93 -10.73 -9.77
CA ASP A 174 20.51 -10.46 -9.85
C ASP A 174 19.99 -10.06 -8.44
N PRO A 175 19.24 -8.96 -8.33
CA PRO A 175 18.72 -8.55 -7.03
C PRO A 175 17.76 -9.62 -6.50
N PRO A 176 17.99 -10.17 -5.29
CA PRO A 176 17.08 -11.13 -4.67
C PRO A 176 15.80 -10.41 -4.23
N ILE A 177 14.77 -10.49 -5.07
CA ILE A 177 13.45 -9.93 -4.79
C ILE A 177 12.52 -11.03 -4.34
N THR A 178 11.83 -10.79 -3.23
CA THR A 178 10.78 -11.65 -2.72
C THR A 178 9.44 -10.94 -2.85
N SER A 179 8.48 -11.56 -3.51
CA SER A 179 7.10 -11.07 -3.62
C SER A 179 6.27 -11.63 -2.47
N VAL A 180 5.70 -10.75 -1.64
CA VAL A 180 4.88 -11.11 -0.48
C VAL A 180 3.47 -10.58 -0.65
N LEU A 181 2.49 -11.46 -0.51
CA LEU A 181 1.09 -11.12 -0.36
C LEU A 181 0.76 -11.10 1.13
N LEU A 182 0.51 -9.91 1.68
CA LEU A 182 0.23 -9.69 3.09
C LEU A 182 -1.28 -9.65 3.34
N SER A 183 -1.79 -10.64 4.07
CA SER A 183 -3.19 -10.68 4.49
C SER A 183 -3.37 -10.03 5.86
N ILE A 184 -4.24 -9.03 5.95
CA ILE A 184 -4.56 -8.34 7.20
C ILE A 184 -5.70 -9.04 7.93
N GLN A 185 -6.75 -9.42 7.19
CA GLN A 185 -7.89 -10.16 7.72
C GLN A 185 -8.00 -11.51 7.02
N GLY A 186 -8.42 -12.52 7.76
CA GLY A 186 -8.65 -13.83 7.20
C GLY A 186 -7.39 -14.54 6.69
N SER A 187 -7.58 -15.55 5.88
CA SER A 187 -6.52 -16.36 5.30
C SER A 187 -6.65 -16.35 3.77
N ILE A 188 -5.61 -15.89 3.10
CA ILE A 188 -5.46 -16.04 1.66
C ILE A 188 -4.62 -17.31 1.44
N PRO A 189 -5.13 -18.33 0.70
CA PRO A 189 -4.37 -19.55 0.46
C PRO A 189 -3.22 -19.28 -0.51
N SER A 190 -2.17 -20.08 -0.46
CA SER A 190 -1.13 -20.11 -1.49
C SER A 190 -1.71 -20.58 -2.82
N ASP A 191 -1.16 -20.06 -3.94
CA ASP A 191 -1.57 -20.47 -5.29
C ASP A 191 -0.36 -21.12 -5.99
N ALA A 192 -0.50 -22.40 -6.35
CA ALA A 192 0.54 -23.17 -7.01
C ALA A 192 0.99 -22.54 -8.36
N ASN A 193 0.12 -21.81 -9.03
CA ASN A 193 0.47 -21.07 -10.25
C ASN A 193 1.43 -19.88 -10.00
N TYR A 194 1.55 -19.47 -8.73
CA TYR A 194 2.39 -18.35 -8.28
C TYR A 194 3.33 -18.82 -7.15
N GLY A 195 4.01 -19.94 -7.34
CA GLY A 195 4.84 -20.58 -6.33
C GLY A 195 5.98 -19.73 -5.76
N TYR A 196 6.34 -18.62 -6.43
CA TYR A 196 7.32 -17.65 -5.93
C TYR A 196 6.71 -16.56 -5.05
N VAL A 197 5.39 -16.48 -4.97
CA VAL A 197 4.68 -15.54 -4.10
C VAL A 197 4.51 -16.18 -2.72
N VAL A 198 5.01 -15.49 -1.72
CA VAL A 198 4.89 -15.91 -0.33
C VAL A 198 3.68 -15.23 0.30
N VAL A 199 2.76 -16.01 0.87
CA VAL A 199 1.62 -15.45 1.61
C VAL A 199 1.98 -15.38 3.09
N LYS A 200 1.77 -14.21 3.71
CA LYS A 200 2.00 -13.97 5.13
C LYS A 200 0.84 -13.23 5.77
N ASN A 201 0.65 -13.45 7.06
CA ASN A 201 -0.25 -12.67 7.91
C ASN A 201 0.51 -11.49 8.54
N LEU A 202 -0.24 -10.53 9.05
CA LEU A 202 0.31 -9.33 9.67
C LEU A 202 1.30 -9.64 10.81
N ASN A 203 1.00 -10.63 11.64
CA ASN A 203 1.85 -11.00 12.78
C ASN A 203 3.17 -11.66 12.37
N ASP A 204 3.23 -12.28 11.20
CA ASP A 204 4.36 -13.08 10.75
C ASP A 204 5.33 -12.32 9.84
N ILE A 205 4.94 -11.14 9.34
CA ILE A 205 5.69 -10.46 8.29
C ILE A 205 7.09 -10.03 8.74
N ASN A 206 7.21 -9.45 9.94
CA ASN A 206 8.48 -8.96 10.43
C ASN A 206 9.48 -10.11 10.70
N SER A 207 9.02 -11.17 11.37
CA SER A 207 9.84 -12.37 11.61
C SER A 207 10.24 -13.03 10.28
N TYR A 208 9.36 -13.08 9.30
CA TYR A 208 9.70 -13.59 7.98
C TYR A 208 10.80 -12.78 7.31
N ILE A 209 10.74 -11.45 7.35
CA ILE A 209 11.75 -10.58 6.76
C ILE A 209 13.09 -10.72 7.51
N GLN A 210 13.06 -10.74 8.84
CA GLN A 210 14.23 -10.83 9.71
C GLN A 210 14.95 -12.18 9.61
N ASN A 211 14.25 -13.27 9.35
CA ASN A 211 14.83 -14.61 9.24
C ASN A 211 15.48 -14.89 7.88
N LYS A 212 15.45 -13.96 6.92
CA LYS A 212 16.17 -14.12 5.66
C LYS A 212 17.67 -13.93 5.88
N SER A 213 18.47 -14.70 5.16
CA SER A 213 19.94 -14.52 5.17
C SER A 213 20.35 -13.18 4.57
N GLU A 214 21.44 -12.61 5.05
CA GLU A 214 22.03 -11.40 4.45
C GLU A 214 22.61 -11.73 3.07
N GLN A 215 22.32 -10.87 2.10
CA GLN A 215 22.67 -11.04 0.69
C GLN A 215 23.36 -9.81 0.10
N PHE A 216 23.25 -8.66 0.78
CA PHE A 216 23.80 -7.39 0.33
C PHE A 216 24.76 -6.80 1.35
N SER A 217 25.82 -6.19 0.85
CA SER A 217 26.66 -5.26 1.60
C SER A 217 25.93 -3.91 1.82
N GLU A 218 26.38 -3.12 2.76
CA GLU A 218 25.86 -1.76 3.02
C GLU A 218 25.88 -0.87 1.76
N LYS A 219 26.94 -0.97 0.96
CA LYS A 219 27.08 -0.22 -0.28
C LYS A 219 26.02 -0.60 -1.30
N GLU A 220 25.65 -1.88 -1.40
CA GLU A 220 24.59 -2.35 -2.28
C GLU A 220 23.22 -1.91 -1.78
N VAL A 221 22.96 -1.99 -0.46
CA VAL A 221 21.74 -1.48 0.17
C VAL A 221 21.55 0.00 -0.16
N LYS A 222 22.58 0.83 0.05
CA LYS A 222 22.52 2.27 -0.26
C LYS A 222 22.15 2.52 -1.72
N ARG A 223 22.74 1.79 -2.67
CA ARG A 223 22.41 1.92 -4.09
C ARG A 223 20.97 1.51 -4.40
N LEU A 224 20.44 0.47 -3.75
CA LEU A 224 19.04 0.05 -3.90
C LEU A 224 18.08 1.10 -3.36
N ILE A 225 18.39 1.68 -2.19
CA ILE A 225 17.64 2.78 -1.59
C ILE A 225 17.52 3.95 -2.57
N ASP A 226 18.65 4.42 -3.11
CA ASP A 226 18.68 5.57 -4.03
C ASP A 226 17.81 5.34 -5.28
N ARG A 227 17.75 4.08 -5.76
CA ARG A 227 16.94 3.70 -6.93
C ARG A 227 15.46 3.64 -6.65
N VAL A 228 15.08 3.02 -5.53
CA VAL A 228 13.67 2.87 -5.17
C VAL A 228 13.09 4.22 -4.74
N LYS A 229 13.90 5.06 -4.08
CA LYS A 229 13.46 6.37 -3.58
C LYS A 229 12.94 7.32 -4.66
N GLY A 230 13.45 7.22 -5.89
CA GLY A 230 12.97 8.01 -7.03
C GLY A 230 11.55 7.67 -7.50
N ASP A 231 11.06 6.50 -7.15
CA ASP A 231 9.78 5.94 -7.62
C ASP A 231 8.65 6.04 -6.56
N VAL A 232 8.93 6.67 -5.42
CA VAL A 232 7.99 6.79 -4.28
C VAL A 232 6.96 7.89 -4.54
N THR A 233 5.70 7.62 -4.20
CA THR A 233 4.64 8.63 -4.21
C THR A 233 4.91 9.71 -3.15
N LYS A 234 5.01 10.95 -3.62
CA LYS A 234 5.21 12.15 -2.77
C LYS A 234 3.89 12.66 -2.21
#